data_78df823de40fb7bbf431877bb3f0c121
#
_entry.id   78df823de40fb7bbf431877bb3f0c121
#
_cell.length_a   1.000
_cell.length_b   1.000
_cell.length_c   1.000
_cell.angle_alpha   90.00
_cell.angle_beta   90.00
_cell.angle_gamma   90.00
#
_symmetry.space_group_name_H-M   'P 1'
#
loop_
_entity.id
_entity.type
_entity.pdbx_description
1 polymer ?
#
loop_
_entity_poly.entity_id
_entity_poly.type
_entity_poly.pdbx_seq_one_letter_code
_entity_poly.pdbx_strand_id
1 'polypeptide(L)'
;MKQKLLLTVITIVALAAMVGNAQTNNQSMSDKSKTLVAYFSATGTTMEAASRLAKLADADLFEIVPEIPYTPADLNWRDKSSRSTLEMQDKSSRPAVASKVENMAQYDTVFVGYPIWWYIAPTIINTFLEQYDLAGKTVIPFFTSGGSGAGETLKYLKPSAPDANWVAPKNFNYMNDAEIKSWLGSL
;
A
#
# COMPACT_ATOMS: atom_id res chain seq x y z
N MET A 1 -11.60 -97.69 2.87
CA MET A 1 -11.24 -96.36 2.28
C MET A 1 -12.06 -95.31 3.01
N LYS A 2 -11.47 -94.64 3.98
CA LYS A 2 -12.14 -93.65 4.80
C LYS A 2 -11.33 -92.36 4.70
N GLN A 3 -11.87 -91.37 3.96
CA GLN A 3 -11.31 -90.02 3.91
C GLN A 3 -11.56 -89.28 5.20
N LYS A 4 -10.50 -88.82 5.85
CA LYS A 4 -10.61 -87.93 7.01
C LYS A 4 -10.68 -86.47 6.53
N LEU A 5 -11.79 -85.84 6.84
CA LEU A 5 -12.05 -84.44 6.64
C LEU A 5 -11.28 -83.61 7.69
N LEU A 6 -10.31 -82.86 7.30
CA LEU A 6 -9.52 -81.96 8.18
C LEU A 6 -10.23 -80.59 8.22
N LEU A 7 -10.84 -80.26 9.36
CA LEU A 7 -11.42 -78.97 9.59
C LEU A 7 -10.35 -77.99 9.95
N THR A 8 -10.05 -77.05 9.07
CA THR A 8 -9.14 -75.96 9.36
C THR A 8 -9.92 -74.76 9.92
N VAL A 9 -9.74 -74.48 11.20
CA VAL A 9 -10.29 -73.32 11.87
C VAL A 9 -9.45 -72.08 11.46
N ILE A 10 -10.05 -71.17 10.70
CA ILE A 10 -9.48 -69.86 10.37
C ILE A 10 -9.80 -68.91 11.49
N THR A 11 -8.80 -68.54 12.26
CA THR A 11 -8.92 -67.49 13.28
C THR A 11 -8.78 -66.12 12.56
N ILE A 12 -9.89 -65.37 12.48
CA ILE A 12 -9.89 -64.03 11.98
C ILE A 12 -9.41 -63.11 13.10
N VAL A 13 -8.18 -62.62 12.99
CA VAL A 13 -7.70 -61.54 13.85
C VAL A 13 -8.24 -60.23 13.30
N ALA A 14 -9.20 -59.64 14.00
CA ALA A 14 -9.68 -58.28 13.69
C ALA A 14 -8.63 -57.27 14.09
N LEU A 15 -7.94 -56.71 13.09
CA LEU A 15 -7.02 -55.58 13.24
C LEU A 15 -7.86 -54.28 13.32
N ALA A 16 -8.11 -53.81 14.54
CA ALA A 16 -8.73 -52.50 14.75
C ALA A 16 -7.78 -51.40 14.25
N ALA A 17 -8.05 -50.86 13.07
CA ALA A 17 -7.39 -49.67 12.58
C ALA A 17 -7.83 -48.49 13.46
N MET A 18 -6.92 -48.00 14.31
CA MET A 18 -7.05 -46.68 14.94
C MET A 18 -6.91 -45.63 13.81
N VAL A 19 -8.06 -45.10 13.38
CA VAL A 19 -8.09 -43.87 12.58
C VAL A 19 -7.70 -42.74 13.54
N GLY A 20 -6.42 -42.43 13.58
CA GLY A 20 -5.95 -41.22 14.20
C GLY A 20 -6.58 -40.02 13.47
N ASN A 21 -7.46 -39.28 14.15
CA ASN A 21 -7.89 -37.98 13.75
C ASN A 21 -6.63 -37.09 13.73
N ALA A 22 -6.00 -36.97 12.54
CA ALA A 22 -5.12 -35.86 12.28
C ALA A 22 -6.02 -34.63 12.27
N GLN A 23 -6.17 -33.96 13.41
CA GLN A 23 -6.59 -32.60 13.46
C GLN A 23 -5.50 -31.81 12.68
N THR A 24 -5.82 -31.53 11.43
CA THR A 24 -5.15 -30.44 10.72
C THR A 24 -5.45 -29.18 11.53
N ASN A 25 -4.49 -28.80 12.36
CA ASN A 25 -4.41 -27.46 12.87
C ASN A 25 -4.27 -26.54 11.64
N ASN A 26 -5.39 -26.17 11.03
CA ASN A 26 -5.50 -24.92 10.31
C ASN A 26 -5.32 -23.82 11.39
N GLN A 27 -4.06 -23.58 11.75
CA GLN A 27 -3.74 -22.25 12.23
C GLN A 27 -4.21 -21.32 11.11
N SER A 28 -5.33 -20.66 11.33
CA SER A 28 -5.66 -19.43 10.62
C SER A 28 -4.42 -18.57 10.81
N MET A 29 -3.61 -18.49 9.76
CA MET A 29 -2.67 -17.39 9.65
C MET A 29 -3.58 -16.17 9.79
N SER A 30 -3.55 -15.54 10.96
CA SER A 30 -4.12 -14.22 11.17
C SER A 30 -3.67 -13.42 9.98
N ASP A 31 -4.58 -13.07 9.08
CA ASP A 31 -4.32 -12.16 7.99
C ASP A 31 -3.88 -10.86 8.66
N LYS A 32 -2.57 -10.74 8.89
CA LYS A 32 -1.98 -9.51 9.38
C LYS A 32 -2.28 -8.47 8.30
N SER A 33 -3.13 -7.51 8.64
CA SER A 33 -3.44 -6.39 7.76
C SER A 33 -2.16 -5.90 7.07
N LYS A 34 -2.13 -6.02 5.74
CA LYS A 34 -0.95 -5.59 4.98
C LYS A 34 -1.01 -4.10 4.74
N THR A 35 0.14 -3.48 4.86
CA THR A 35 0.31 -2.04 4.67
C THR A 35 1.18 -1.77 3.46
N LEU A 36 0.76 -0.81 2.65
CA LEU A 36 1.52 -0.28 1.52
C LEU A 36 1.96 1.15 1.82
N VAL A 37 3.19 1.50 1.51
CA VAL A 37 3.67 2.88 1.42
C VAL A 37 3.94 3.18 -0.05
N ALA A 38 2.97 3.81 -0.71
CA ALA A 38 3.12 4.31 -2.07
C ALA A 38 3.59 5.77 -2.03
N TYR A 39 4.53 6.15 -2.91
CA TYR A 39 5.03 7.53 -2.93
C TYR A 39 5.41 7.99 -4.33
N PHE A 40 5.25 9.29 -4.57
CA PHE A 40 5.86 10.01 -5.68
C PHE A 40 6.96 10.93 -5.15
N SER A 41 8.13 10.93 -5.81
CA SER A 41 9.23 11.79 -5.43
C SER A 41 10.01 12.27 -6.67
N ALA A 42 9.94 13.57 -6.95
CA ALA A 42 10.66 14.15 -8.11
C ALA A 42 12.13 14.45 -7.80
N THR A 43 12.51 14.62 -6.52
CA THR A 43 13.85 15.08 -6.11
C THR A 43 14.50 14.22 -5.01
N GLY A 44 13.87 13.10 -4.65
CA GLY A 44 14.38 12.17 -3.63
C GLY A 44 13.88 12.42 -2.20
N THR A 45 13.46 13.64 -1.86
CA THR A 45 13.06 13.98 -0.47
C THR A 45 11.89 13.13 0.05
N THR A 46 10.84 12.97 -0.76
CA THR A 46 9.68 12.14 -0.37
C THR A 46 10.05 10.65 -0.38
N MET A 47 10.94 10.21 -1.27
CA MET A 47 11.47 8.84 -1.29
C MET A 47 12.16 8.47 0.02
N GLU A 48 13.00 9.37 0.56
CA GLU A 48 13.67 9.14 1.84
C GLU A 48 12.66 9.02 2.99
N ALA A 49 11.67 9.92 3.05
CA ALA A 49 10.59 9.88 4.04
C ALA A 49 9.77 8.58 3.92
N ALA A 50 9.41 8.16 2.71
CA ALA A 50 8.66 6.94 2.43
C ALA A 50 9.43 5.69 2.83
N SER A 51 10.73 5.62 2.53
CA SER A 51 11.58 4.48 2.87
C SER A 51 11.70 4.30 4.40
N ARG A 52 11.82 5.41 5.14
CA ARG A 52 11.83 5.39 6.61
C ARG A 52 10.49 4.93 7.16
N LEU A 53 9.38 5.47 6.64
CA LEU A 53 8.04 5.08 7.05
C LEU A 53 7.78 3.60 6.80
N ALA A 54 8.08 3.09 5.62
CA ALA A 54 7.89 1.68 5.25
C ALA A 54 8.66 0.75 6.19
N LYS A 55 9.92 1.07 6.49
CA LYS A 55 10.74 0.31 7.44
C LYS A 55 10.15 0.29 8.86
N LEU A 56 9.63 1.42 9.34
CA LEU A 56 9.10 1.54 10.70
C LEU A 56 7.69 0.95 10.84
N ALA A 57 6.93 0.92 9.76
CA ALA A 57 5.58 0.36 9.70
C ALA A 57 5.56 -1.13 9.31
N ASP A 58 6.72 -1.76 9.01
CA ASP A 58 6.80 -3.11 8.44
C ASP A 58 5.90 -3.25 7.20
N ALA A 59 6.00 -2.28 6.28
CA ALA A 59 5.14 -2.10 5.13
C ALA A 59 5.89 -2.31 3.80
N ASP A 60 5.16 -2.75 2.78
CA ASP A 60 5.68 -2.79 1.42
C ASP A 60 5.88 -1.36 0.89
N LEU A 61 6.96 -1.15 0.14
CA LEU A 61 7.29 0.17 -0.45
C LEU A 61 7.05 0.14 -1.96
N PHE A 62 6.36 1.17 -2.49
CA PHE A 62 6.07 1.28 -3.91
C PHE A 62 6.29 2.71 -4.42
N GLU A 63 7.08 2.85 -5.48
CA GLU A 63 7.29 4.14 -6.14
C GLU A 63 6.25 4.36 -7.25
N ILE A 64 5.56 5.50 -7.19
CA ILE A 64 4.69 5.99 -8.24
C ILE A 64 5.58 6.65 -9.28
N VAL A 65 5.98 5.88 -10.29
CA VAL A 65 6.91 6.33 -11.34
C VAL A 65 6.12 6.99 -12.47
N PRO A 66 6.37 8.28 -12.78
CA PRO A 66 5.76 8.90 -13.94
C PRO A 66 6.27 8.24 -15.24
N GLU A 67 5.39 8.03 -16.23
CA GLU A 67 5.78 7.46 -17.53
C GLU A 67 6.85 8.31 -18.22
N ILE A 68 6.74 9.64 -18.11
CA ILE A 68 7.77 10.57 -18.55
C ILE A 68 8.39 11.19 -17.29
N PRO A 69 9.67 10.91 -16.98
CA PRO A 69 10.35 11.50 -15.83
C PRO A 69 10.35 13.03 -15.88
N TYR A 70 10.29 13.67 -14.71
CA TYR A 70 10.42 15.12 -14.62
C TYR A 70 11.88 15.53 -14.70
N THR A 71 12.19 16.44 -15.63
CA THR A 71 13.49 17.09 -15.73
C THR A 71 13.58 18.29 -14.77
N PRO A 72 14.77 18.83 -14.50
CA PRO A 72 14.91 20.07 -13.73
C PRO A 72 14.11 21.24 -14.33
N ALA A 73 14.00 21.32 -15.67
CA ALA A 73 13.18 22.33 -16.36
C ALA A 73 11.69 22.15 -16.08
N ASP A 74 11.21 20.88 -16.07
CA ASP A 74 9.81 20.55 -15.75
C ASP A 74 9.44 20.94 -14.31
N LEU A 75 10.40 20.93 -13.39
CA LEU A 75 10.20 21.25 -11.98
C LEU A 75 10.40 22.73 -11.65
N ASN A 76 10.72 23.58 -12.63
CA ASN A 76 10.92 25.00 -12.42
C ASN A 76 9.59 25.72 -12.13
N TRP A 77 9.19 25.77 -10.88
CA TRP A 77 7.94 26.40 -10.43
C TRP A 77 7.85 27.91 -10.71
N ARG A 78 8.98 28.58 -11.05
CA ARG A 78 9.01 30.00 -11.46
C ARG A 78 8.65 30.18 -12.93
N ASP A 79 8.81 29.13 -13.73
CA ASP A 79 8.43 29.12 -15.14
C ASP A 79 6.95 28.71 -15.25
N LYS A 80 6.12 29.65 -15.73
CA LYS A 80 4.70 29.42 -15.93
C LYS A 80 4.37 28.39 -17.01
N SER A 81 5.35 28.09 -17.88
CA SER A 81 5.24 27.10 -18.96
C SER A 81 5.85 25.75 -18.59
N SER A 82 6.49 25.61 -17.42
CA SER A 82 7.03 24.33 -16.97
C SER A 82 5.92 23.28 -16.82
N ARG A 83 6.27 22.02 -17.06
CA ARG A 83 5.31 20.91 -16.99
C ARG A 83 4.59 20.85 -15.65
N SER A 84 5.32 20.92 -14.54
CA SER A 84 4.72 20.89 -13.20
C SER A 84 3.78 22.08 -12.96
N THR A 85 4.11 23.27 -13.49
CA THR A 85 3.22 24.43 -13.39
C THR A 85 1.93 24.20 -14.16
N LEU A 86 1.99 23.71 -15.39
CA LEU A 86 0.83 23.45 -16.23
C LEU A 86 -0.06 22.36 -15.63
N GLU A 87 0.53 21.26 -15.17
CA GLU A 87 -0.21 20.19 -14.50
C GLU A 87 -0.93 20.66 -13.23
N MET A 88 -0.30 21.56 -12.46
CA MET A 88 -0.88 22.08 -11.24
C MET A 88 -1.89 23.21 -11.47
N GLN A 89 -1.88 23.89 -12.61
CA GLN A 89 -2.93 24.83 -13.02
C GLN A 89 -4.20 24.09 -13.41
N ASP A 90 -4.08 22.95 -14.09
CA ASP A 90 -5.21 22.08 -14.44
C ASP A 90 -5.37 20.95 -13.40
N LYS A 91 -6.32 21.12 -12.48
CA LYS A 91 -6.62 20.13 -11.43
C LYS A 91 -7.22 18.82 -12.00
N SER A 92 -7.63 18.80 -13.26
CA SER A 92 -8.06 17.60 -13.98
C SER A 92 -6.91 16.86 -14.66
N SER A 93 -5.71 17.43 -14.68
CA SER A 93 -4.51 16.78 -15.22
C SER A 93 -4.29 15.41 -14.59
N ARG A 94 -3.91 14.43 -15.42
CA ARG A 94 -3.63 13.04 -15.01
C ARG A 94 -2.34 12.56 -15.69
N PRO A 95 -1.16 12.98 -15.18
CA PRO A 95 0.11 12.47 -15.69
C PRO A 95 0.13 10.94 -15.61
N ALA A 96 0.54 10.28 -16.70
CA ALA A 96 0.58 8.82 -16.76
C ALA A 96 1.61 8.23 -15.80
N VAL A 97 1.28 7.07 -15.20
CA VAL A 97 2.12 6.31 -14.29
C VAL A 97 2.59 5.03 -14.98
N ALA A 98 3.90 4.80 -15.00
CA ALA A 98 4.54 3.65 -15.65
C ALA A 98 4.40 2.35 -14.86
N SER A 99 4.23 2.43 -13.54
CA SER A 99 4.22 1.27 -12.64
C SER A 99 2.82 1.01 -12.08
N LYS A 100 2.54 -0.25 -11.76
CA LYS A 100 1.27 -0.68 -11.15
C LYS A 100 1.50 -1.62 -9.99
N VAL A 101 0.77 -1.43 -8.91
CA VAL A 101 0.71 -2.42 -7.81
C VAL A 101 -0.12 -3.61 -8.30
N GLU A 102 0.51 -4.78 -8.42
CA GLU A 102 -0.14 -5.97 -9.02
C GLU A 102 -1.34 -6.47 -8.23
N ASN A 103 -1.27 -6.43 -6.91
CA ASN A 103 -2.34 -6.91 -6.02
C ASN A 103 -2.66 -5.88 -4.94
N MET A 104 -3.34 -4.78 -5.31
CA MET A 104 -3.79 -3.76 -4.36
C MET A 104 -4.80 -4.33 -3.34
N ALA A 105 -5.53 -5.37 -3.69
CA ALA A 105 -6.55 -5.97 -2.82
C ALA A 105 -5.98 -6.53 -1.50
N GLN A 106 -4.70 -6.92 -1.47
CA GLN A 106 -4.04 -7.46 -0.27
C GLN A 106 -3.78 -6.43 0.84
N TYR A 107 -3.88 -5.13 0.52
CA TYR A 107 -3.58 -4.06 1.47
C TYR A 107 -4.86 -3.48 2.05
N ASP A 108 -4.91 -3.34 3.37
CA ASP A 108 -6.01 -2.67 4.08
C ASP A 108 -5.66 -1.21 4.37
N THR A 109 -4.38 -0.92 4.52
CA THR A 109 -3.85 0.43 4.75
C THR A 109 -2.89 0.82 3.65
N VAL A 110 -3.12 2.00 3.07
CA VAL A 110 -2.28 2.59 2.02
C VAL A 110 -1.82 3.98 2.44
N PHE A 111 -0.56 4.09 2.80
CA PHE A 111 0.08 5.40 2.92
C PHE A 111 0.38 5.95 1.54
N VAL A 112 0.11 7.24 1.31
CA VAL A 112 0.36 7.90 0.03
C VAL A 112 1.23 9.13 0.27
N GLY A 113 2.48 9.05 -0.19
CA GLY A 113 3.51 10.07 -0.01
C GLY A 113 3.72 10.95 -1.23
N TYR A 114 3.86 12.27 -1.03
CA TYR A 114 4.08 13.22 -2.12
C TYR A 114 4.75 14.51 -1.65
N PRO A 115 5.44 15.24 -2.54
CA PRO A 115 5.84 16.61 -2.28
C PRO A 115 4.62 17.54 -2.40
N ILE A 116 4.58 18.63 -1.64
CA ILE A 116 3.56 19.68 -1.86
C ILE A 116 3.96 20.53 -3.07
N TRP A 117 3.10 20.54 -4.08
CA TRP A 117 3.18 21.44 -5.23
C TRP A 117 1.97 22.38 -5.22
N TRP A 118 2.21 23.70 -5.28
CA TRP A 118 1.14 24.71 -5.23
C TRP A 118 0.09 24.44 -4.15
N TYR A 119 0.57 24.12 -2.93
CA TYR A 119 -0.23 23.89 -1.71
C TYR A 119 -1.12 22.63 -1.70
N ILE A 120 -0.97 21.72 -2.67
CA ILE A 120 -1.69 20.44 -2.71
C ILE A 120 -0.78 19.31 -3.19
N ALA A 121 -1.28 18.07 -3.23
CA ALA A 121 -0.60 16.94 -3.86
C ALA A 121 -0.49 17.16 -5.38
N PRO A 122 0.59 16.72 -6.04
CA PRO A 122 0.69 16.64 -7.49
C PRO A 122 -0.40 15.75 -8.09
N THR A 123 -0.94 16.12 -9.24
CA THR A 123 -2.06 15.41 -9.88
C THR A 123 -1.74 13.98 -10.31
N ILE A 124 -0.47 13.60 -10.41
CA ILE A 124 -0.06 12.19 -10.60
C ILE A 124 -0.54 11.28 -9.46
N ILE A 125 -0.76 11.82 -8.24
CA ILE A 125 -1.33 11.07 -7.12
C ILE A 125 -2.78 10.70 -7.40
N ASN A 126 -3.54 11.59 -8.04
CA ASN A 126 -4.91 11.27 -8.49
C ASN A 126 -4.88 10.12 -9.51
N THR A 127 -3.97 10.17 -10.50
CA THR A 127 -3.80 9.09 -11.48
C THR A 127 -3.53 7.75 -10.80
N PHE A 128 -2.65 7.73 -9.79
CA PHE A 128 -2.34 6.50 -9.04
C PHE A 128 -3.57 5.98 -8.30
N LEU A 129 -4.27 6.83 -7.55
CA LEU A 129 -5.44 6.43 -6.76
C LEU A 129 -6.57 5.88 -7.65
N GLU A 130 -6.80 6.50 -8.81
CA GLU A 130 -7.85 6.12 -9.77
C GLU A 130 -7.60 4.78 -10.49
N GLN A 131 -6.39 4.21 -10.36
CA GLN A 131 -6.07 2.89 -10.93
C GLN A 131 -6.61 1.73 -10.11
N TYR A 132 -7.09 1.96 -8.88
CA TYR A 132 -7.44 0.90 -7.93
C TYR A 132 -8.80 1.12 -7.28
N ASP A 133 -9.45 0.00 -6.94
CA ASP A 133 -10.54 0.00 -5.97
C ASP A 133 -9.96 0.13 -4.56
N LEU A 134 -10.18 1.28 -3.94
CA LEU A 134 -9.76 1.60 -2.58
C LEU A 134 -10.94 1.65 -1.60
N ALA A 135 -12.12 1.18 -1.99
CA ALA A 135 -13.29 1.14 -1.13
C ALA A 135 -13.01 0.38 0.18
N GLY A 136 -13.33 1.00 1.30
CA GLY A 136 -13.12 0.45 2.64
C GLY A 136 -11.69 0.44 3.14
N LYS A 137 -10.69 0.70 2.29
CA LYS A 137 -9.28 0.78 2.70
C LYS A 137 -9.00 2.09 3.43
N THR A 138 -8.07 2.05 4.38
CA THR A 138 -7.59 3.25 5.05
C THR A 138 -6.50 3.92 4.22
N VAL A 139 -6.74 5.14 3.74
CA VAL A 139 -5.77 5.93 2.97
C VAL A 139 -5.21 7.05 3.85
N ILE A 140 -3.89 7.04 4.04
CA ILE A 140 -3.17 7.92 4.95
C ILE A 140 -2.15 8.75 4.16
N PRO A 141 -2.48 9.99 3.80
CA PRO A 141 -1.54 10.86 3.12
C PRO A 141 -0.40 11.29 4.05
N PHE A 142 0.82 11.35 3.52
CA PHE A 142 1.93 12.04 4.13
C PHE A 142 2.68 12.88 3.10
N PHE A 143 3.33 13.93 3.53
CA PHE A 143 3.95 14.84 2.58
C PHE A 143 5.26 15.45 3.07
N THR A 144 6.06 15.87 2.11
CA THR A 144 7.21 16.73 2.29
C THR A 144 6.99 18.07 1.57
N SER A 145 7.59 19.14 2.05
CA SER A 145 7.45 20.46 1.43
C SER A 145 8.63 21.36 1.72
N GLY A 146 8.78 22.42 0.97
CA GLY A 146 9.71 23.51 1.25
C GLY A 146 9.26 24.46 2.39
N GLY A 147 8.26 24.04 3.19
CA GLY A 147 7.73 24.84 4.31
C GLY A 147 6.20 25.01 4.29
N SER A 148 5.52 24.59 3.21
CA SER A 148 4.06 24.66 3.11
C SER A 148 3.41 23.53 3.92
N GLY A 149 2.20 23.78 4.45
CA GLY A 149 1.32 22.75 4.96
C GLY A 149 0.61 21.97 3.85
N ALA A 150 -0.28 21.03 4.25
CA ALA A 150 -1.06 20.20 3.33
C ALA A 150 -2.10 20.98 2.50
N GLY A 151 -2.43 22.20 2.88
CA GLY A 151 -3.43 23.02 2.21
C GLY A 151 -4.77 22.27 2.05
N GLU A 152 -5.35 22.37 0.86
CA GLU A 152 -6.61 21.70 0.51
C GLU A 152 -6.42 20.31 -0.12
N THR A 153 -5.27 19.66 0.08
CA THR A 153 -4.93 18.37 -0.57
C THR A 153 -6.07 17.37 -0.55
N LEU A 154 -6.70 17.12 0.60
CA LEU A 154 -7.80 16.15 0.70
C LEU A 154 -9.01 16.50 -0.16
N LYS A 155 -9.30 17.78 -0.38
CA LYS A 155 -10.38 18.22 -1.26
C LYS A 155 -10.17 17.72 -2.70
N TYR A 156 -8.89 17.66 -3.14
CA TYR A 156 -8.53 17.24 -4.49
C TYR A 156 -8.24 15.74 -4.60
N LEU A 157 -7.83 15.06 -3.53
CA LEU A 157 -7.55 13.62 -3.56
C LEU A 157 -8.79 12.74 -3.33
N LYS A 158 -9.70 13.13 -2.42
CA LYS A 158 -10.88 12.33 -2.09
C LYS A 158 -11.75 11.94 -3.29
N PRO A 159 -11.96 12.78 -4.31
CA PRO A 159 -12.72 12.38 -5.49
C PRO A 159 -12.12 11.21 -6.27
N SER A 160 -10.81 10.97 -6.16
CA SER A 160 -10.12 9.85 -6.84
C SER A 160 -10.23 8.52 -6.07
N ALA A 161 -10.70 8.54 -4.82
CA ALA A 161 -11.02 7.35 -4.02
C ALA A 161 -12.13 7.70 -3.01
N PRO A 162 -13.38 7.90 -3.48
CA PRO A 162 -14.46 8.46 -2.66
C PRO A 162 -14.88 7.55 -1.51
N ASP A 163 -14.79 6.23 -1.71
CA ASP A 163 -15.24 5.21 -0.75
C ASP A 163 -14.11 4.71 0.18
N ALA A 164 -12.94 5.36 0.13
CA ALA A 164 -11.84 5.08 1.04
C ALA A 164 -12.02 5.81 2.39
N ASN A 165 -11.45 5.24 3.44
CA ASN A 165 -11.38 5.84 4.77
C ASN A 165 -10.16 6.77 4.85
N TRP A 166 -10.36 8.07 4.68
CA TRP A 166 -9.29 9.04 4.63
C TRP A 166 -8.88 9.55 6.01
N VAL A 167 -7.58 9.47 6.28
CA VAL A 167 -6.94 10.10 7.46
C VAL A 167 -6.38 11.47 7.08
N ALA A 168 -6.21 12.34 8.06
CA ALA A 168 -5.61 13.67 7.85
C ALA A 168 -4.14 13.54 7.37
N PRO A 169 -3.70 14.40 6.41
CA PRO A 169 -2.32 14.37 5.92
C PRO A 169 -1.30 14.68 7.00
N LYS A 170 -0.22 13.89 7.05
CA LYS A 170 0.88 14.08 8.01
C LYS A 170 2.08 14.74 7.35
N ASN A 171 2.57 15.82 7.95
CA ASN A 171 3.82 16.45 7.53
C ASN A 171 5.01 15.61 8.02
N PHE A 172 5.86 15.21 7.07
CA PHE A 172 7.07 14.42 7.33
C PHE A 172 8.36 15.26 7.30
N ASN A 173 8.25 16.57 7.08
CA ASN A 173 9.42 17.44 7.21
C ASN A 173 9.99 17.32 8.62
N TYR A 174 11.28 17.00 8.71
CA TYR A 174 12.04 16.97 9.98
C TYR A 174 11.58 15.94 11.02
N MET A 175 10.61 15.06 10.73
CA MET A 175 10.23 13.98 11.65
C MET A 175 11.40 13.00 11.83
N ASN A 176 11.77 12.72 13.07
CA ASN A 176 12.69 11.65 13.42
C ASN A 176 11.95 10.31 13.57
N ASP A 177 12.70 9.20 13.69
CA ASP A 177 12.12 7.86 13.75
C ASP A 177 11.24 7.62 14.99
N ALA A 178 11.54 8.27 16.10
CA ALA A 178 10.73 8.16 17.32
C ALA A 178 9.37 8.85 17.15
N GLU A 179 9.35 10.00 16.48
CA GLU A 179 8.12 10.72 16.15
C GLU A 179 7.26 9.96 15.15
N ILE A 180 7.88 9.33 14.13
CA ILE A 180 7.16 8.46 13.18
C ILE A 180 6.55 7.26 13.90
N LYS A 181 7.30 6.57 14.78
CA LYS A 181 6.79 5.45 15.58
C LYS A 181 5.63 5.87 16.49
N SER A 182 5.76 7.01 17.15
CA SER A 182 4.70 7.56 18.01
C SER A 182 3.44 7.83 17.20
N TRP A 183 3.58 8.44 16.03
CA TRP A 183 2.46 8.69 15.13
C TRP A 183 1.81 7.41 14.64
N LEU A 184 2.59 6.41 14.19
CA LEU A 184 2.05 5.10 13.78
C LEU A 184 1.26 4.42 14.90
N GLY A 185 1.70 4.55 16.15
CA GLY A 185 0.97 4.03 17.31
C GLY A 185 -0.31 4.79 17.68
N SER A 186 -0.57 5.93 17.03
CA SER A 186 -1.79 6.75 17.22
C SER A 186 -2.83 6.57 16.12
N LEU A 187 -2.53 5.79 15.07
CA LEU A 187 -3.43 5.46 13.97
C LEU A 187 -4.33 4.30 14.33
#